data_50ed9190a2be9d1850a80260abcfde84
#
_entry.id   50ed9190a2be9d1850a80260abcfde84
#
_cell.length_a   1.000
_cell.length_b   1.000
_cell.length_c   1.000
_cell.angle_alpha   90.00
_cell.angle_beta   90.00
_cell.angle_gamma   90.00
#
_symmetry.space_group_name_H-M   'P 1'
#
loop_
_entity.id
_entity.type
_entity.pdbx_description
1 polymer ?
#
loop_
_entity_poly.entity_id
_entity_poly.type
_entity_poly.pdbx_seq_one_letter_code
_entity_poly.pdbx_strand_id
1 'polypeptide(L)'
;MEEFQNRFVFKNKKFSQLNDLKLKNENIRGIIFDLGYSYTQIKDPSKGLSFNSEGELNMQMGINDFSAKEAINKLSVVELEKIFKFFGDESEAKKIANQIVVKRKDKEINTKSLVDIIEKTKRKKNFKIHSATKVFQALRIFVNKEISELINGLISASKILKKDGVLAVVTFHSLEDKIVKYFFKSLSENKSISRYVPKIEQPDILFEMLEKKPKTPSAKELSENVPSRSAKLRYVIKKKDFYNFKTDIFEEFDHLIKIENFGNIL
;
A
#
# COMPACT_ATOMS: atom_id res chain seq x y z
N MET A 1 -7.17 -28.65 -5.92
CA MET A 1 -5.80 -28.16 -6.32
C MET A 1 -5.08 -29.10 -7.29
N GLU A 2 -5.38 -30.38 -7.30
CA GLU A 2 -4.75 -31.38 -8.21
C GLU A 2 -5.00 -31.10 -9.68
N GLU A 3 -6.15 -30.56 -10.05
CA GLU A 3 -6.56 -30.29 -11.44
C GLU A 3 -5.72 -29.20 -12.16
N PHE A 4 -4.95 -28.39 -11.42
CA PHE A 4 -4.16 -27.26 -11.94
C PHE A 4 -2.66 -27.38 -11.72
N GLN A 5 -2.15 -28.52 -11.22
CA GLN A 5 -0.74 -28.69 -10.79
C GLN A 5 0.30 -28.30 -11.86
N ASN A 6 -0.02 -28.46 -13.13
CA ASN A 6 0.89 -28.11 -14.24
C ASN A 6 0.74 -26.66 -14.75
N ARG A 7 -0.22 -25.87 -14.22
CA ARG A 7 -0.50 -24.49 -14.66
C ARG A 7 -0.32 -23.45 -13.56
N PHE A 8 -0.11 -23.88 -12.32
CA PHE A 8 0.02 -23.01 -11.17
C PHE A 8 1.31 -23.28 -10.40
N VAL A 9 2.09 -22.22 -10.17
CA VAL A 9 3.30 -22.28 -9.34
C VAL A 9 3.20 -21.27 -8.22
N PHE A 10 3.10 -21.74 -6.99
CA PHE A 10 3.09 -20.89 -5.81
C PHE A 10 4.51 -20.48 -5.43
N LYS A 11 4.73 -19.17 -5.19
CA LYS A 11 5.97 -18.62 -4.68
C LYS A 11 5.66 -17.69 -3.48
N ASN A 12 6.14 -18.05 -2.29
CA ASN A 12 6.01 -17.21 -1.10
C ASN A 12 7.07 -16.11 -1.14
N LYS A 13 6.75 -14.98 -1.77
CA LYS A 13 7.64 -13.84 -1.97
C LYS A 13 6.88 -12.53 -1.81
N LYS A 14 7.56 -11.48 -1.36
CA LYS A 14 7.05 -10.10 -1.38
C LYS A 14 7.10 -9.54 -2.80
N PHE A 15 6.31 -8.50 -3.08
CA PHE A 15 6.31 -7.82 -4.39
C PHE A 15 7.68 -7.25 -4.75
N SER A 16 8.41 -6.71 -3.79
CA SER A 16 9.79 -6.24 -3.96
C SER A 16 10.74 -7.33 -4.44
N GLN A 17 10.46 -8.60 -4.14
CA GLN A 17 11.27 -9.76 -4.49
C GLN A 17 10.90 -10.39 -5.84
N LEU A 18 10.06 -9.75 -6.63
CA LEU A 18 9.62 -10.29 -7.92
C LEU A 18 10.79 -10.52 -8.88
N ASN A 19 11.84 -9.70 -8.83
CA ASN A 19 13.06 -9.87 -9.61
C ASN A 19 13.86 -11.14 -9.23
N ASP A 20 13.73 -11.64 -7.99
CA ASP A 20 14.44 -12.83 -7.52
C ASP A 20 13.92 -14.11 -8.16
N LEU A 21 12.72 -14.07 -8.75
CA LEU A 21 12.10 -15.22 -9.41
C LEU A 21 12.80 -15.61 -10.72
N LYS A 22 13.79 -14.84 -11.18
CA LYS A 22 14.56 -15.10 -12.40
C LYS A 22 13.71 -15.27 -13.66
N LEU A 23 12.57 -14.59 -13.71
CA LEU A 23 11.60 -14.68 -14.82
C LEU A 23 11.99 -13.90 -16.08
N LYS A 24 13.22 -13.39 -16.17
CA LYS A 24 13.66 -12.55 -17.29
C LYS A 24 13.55 -13.23 -18.68
N ASN A 25 13.67 -14.54 -18.70
CA ASN A 25 13.58 -15.33 -19.93
C ASN A 25 12.17 -15.85 -20.22
N GLU A 26 11.24 -15.65 -19.27
CA GLU A 26 9.85 -16.05 -19.44
C GLU A 26 9.09 -15.02 -20.28
N ASN A 27 8.11 -15.49 -21.03
CA ASN A 27 7.25 -14.62 -21.84
C ASN A 27 6.08 -14.08 -21.01
N ILE A 28 6.37 -13.23 -20.01
CA ILE A 28 5.36 -12.66 -19.12
C ILE A 28 4.56 -11.60 -19.86
N ARG A 29 3.27 -11.89 -20.13
CA ARG A 29 2.33 -11.02 -20.85
C ARG A 29 1.30 -10.34 -19.95
N GLY A 30 1.18 -10.77 -18.70
CA GLY A 30 0.25 -10.17 -17.76
C GLY A 30 0.79 -10.25 -16.34
N ILE A 31 0.65 -9.14 -15.59
CA ILE A 31 0.94 -9.07 -14.16
C ILE A 31 -0.22 -8.36 -13.50
N ILE A 32 -0.76 -8.97 -12.44
CA ILE A 32 -1.84 -8.39 -11.65
C ILE A 32 -1.35 -8.28 -10.20
N PHE A 33 -1.44 -7.08 -9.64
CA PHE A 33 -1.30 -6.83 -8.22
C PHE A 33 -2.69 -6.64 -7.62
N ASP A 34 -3.05 -7.51 -6.69
CA ASP A 34 -4.22 -7.37 -5.84
C ASP A 34 -3.71 -6.99 -4.44
N LEU A 35 -3.77 -5.69 -4.12
CA LEU A 35 -3.13 -5.15 -2.92
C LEU A 35 -3.98 -5.37 -1.68
N GLY A 36 -3.35 -5.30 -0.53
CA GLY A 36 -3.99 -5.42 0.77
C GLY A 36 -3.93 -6.84 1.35
N TYR A 37 -4.95 -7.21 2.11
CA TYR A 37 -5.01 -8.47 2.85
C TYR A 37 -6.19 -9.33 2.42
N SER A 38 -6.04 -10.65 2.58
CA SER A 38 -7.13 -11.58 2.30
C SER A 38 -8.18 -11.58 3.41
N TYR A 39 -9.39 -12.03 3.06
CA TYR A 39 -10.49 -12.19 4.00
C TYR A 39 -10.16 -13.13 5.17
N THR A 40 -9.34 -14.15 4.93
CA THR A 40 -8.87 -15.06 5.97
C THR A 40 -7.92 -14.38 6.96
N GLN A 41 -7.05 -13.49 6.48
CA GLN A 41 -6.13 -12.74 7.34
C GLN A 41 -6.84 -11.74 8.26
N ILE A 42 -7.90 -11.06 7.78
CA ILE A 42 -8.63 -10.11 8.64
C ILE A 42 -9.46 -10.82 9.71
N LYS A 43 -9.88 -12.06 9.46
CA LYS A 43 -10.63 -12.88 10.41
C LYS A 43 -9.75 -13.59 11.43
N ASP A 44 -8.44 -13.67 11.21
CA ASP A 44 -7.51 -14.27 12.13
C ASP A 44 -7.27 -13.33 13.33
N PRO A 45 -7.75 -13.68 14.56
CA PRO A 45 -7.59 -12.81 15.72
C PRO A 45 -6.12 -12.59 16.09
N SER A 46 -5.24 -13.56 15.80
CA SER A 46 -3.79 -13.46 16.07
C SER A 46 -3.09 -12.38 15.27
N LYS A 47 -3.68 -11.96 14.15
CA LYS A 47 -3.13 -10.91 13.28
C LYS A 47 -3.45 -9.49 13.77
N GLY A 48 -4.50 -9.30 14.55
CA GLY A 48 -4.90 -7.97 15.03
C GLY A 48 -5.17 -6.94 13.91
N LEU A 49 -5.50 -7.38 12.70
CA LEU A 49 -5.79 -6.51 11.54
C LEU A 49 -7.15 -5.82 11.66
N SER A 50 -8.08 -6.42 12.40
CA SER A 50 -9.40 -5.88 12.63
C SER A 50 -9.47 -5.13 13.96
N PHE A 51 -10.10 -3.96 13.98
CA PHE A 51 -10.40 -3.23 15.21
C PHE A 51 -11.46 -3.94 16.09
N ASN A 52 -12.14 -4.95 15.55
CA ASN A 52 -13.04 -5.83 16.30
C ASN A 52 -12.32 -7.05 16.89
N SER A 53 -11.00 -7.19 16.67
CA SER A 53 -10.23 -8.30 17.21
C SER A 53 -9.97 -8.12 18.70
N GLU A 54 -10.11 -9.19 19.48
CA GLU A 54 -9.69 -9.23 20.88
C GLU A 54 -8.20 -9.67 21.04
N GLY A 55 -7.56 -10.02 19.92
CA GLY A 55 -6.19 -10.50 19.90
C GLY A 55 -5.15 -9.38 20.07
N GLU A 56 -3.89 -9.80 20.00
CA GLU A 56 -2.74 -8.90 20.06
C GLU A 56 -2.72 -7.94 18.86
N LEU A 57 -2.17 -6.74 19.09
CA LEU A 57 -2.00 -5.72 18.07
C LEU A 57 -0.76 -6.03 17.21
N ASN A 58 -0.83 -7.09 16.42
CA ASN A 58 0.29 -7.57 15.61
C ASN A 58 0.37 -6.82 14.27
N MET A 59 -0.65 -6.96 13.42
CA MET A 59 -0.79 -6.41 12.06
C MET A 59 0.25 -6.87 11.03
N GLN A 60 1.07 -7.86 11.32
CA GLN A 60 2.04 -8.44 10.38
C GLN A 60 1.34 -9.32 9.36
N MET A 61 1.55 -9.05 8.06
CA MET A 61 1.01 -9.86 6.95
C MET A 61 2.01 -10.90 6.42
N GLY A 62 3.28 -10.78 6.81
CA GLY A 62 4.38 -11.67 6.44
C GLY A 62 5.41 -11.79 7.55
N ILE A 63 6.63 -12.15 7.20
CA ILE A 63 7.79 -12.15 8.10
C ILE A 63 8.28 -10.71 8.21
N ASN A 64 7.85 -10.02 9.26
CA ASN A 64 8.32 -8.69 9.61
C ASN A 64 8.77 -8.74 11.08
N ASP A 65 9.85 -8.01 11.38
CA ASP A 65 10.45 -8.01 12.70
C ASP A 65 9.80 -6.99 13.66
N PHE A 66 8.89 -6.16 13.17
CA PHE A 66 8.26 -5.07 13.91
C PHE A 66 6.74 -5.13 13.80
N SER A 67 6.06 -5.15 14.94
CA SER A 67 4.60 -5.25 15.05
C SER A 67 3.94 -3.89 15.34
N ALA A 68 2.63 -3.81 15.14
CA ALA A 68 1.87 -2.62 15.53
C ALA A 68 1.89 -2.38 17.04
N LYS A 69 1.98 -3.44 17.84
CA LYS A 69 2.17 -3.37 19.30
C LYS A 69 3.46 -2.63 19.65
N GLU A 70 4.56 -2.98 18.99
CA GLU A 70 5.83 -2.31 19.18
C GLU A 70 5.79 -0.86 18.71
N ALA A 71 5.17 -0.58 17.56
CA ALA A 71 4.99 0.78 17.06
C ALA A 71 4.27 1.66 18.10
N ILE A 72 3.15 1.19 18.62
CA ILE A 72 2.35 1.93 19.60
C ILE A 72 3.11 2.13 20.92
N ASN A 73 3.90 1.14 21.35
CA ASN A 73 4.55 1.18 22.66
C ASN A 73 5.94 1.81 22.64
N LYS A 74 6.62 1.88 21.48
CA LYS A 74 8.00 2.41 21.39
C LYS A 74 8.10 3.77 20.71
N LEU A 75 7.33 4.02 19.63
CA LEU A 75 7.49 5.25 18.85
C LEU A 75 7.09 6.52 19.60
N SER A 76 7.74 7.63 19.26
CA SER A 76 7.44 8.95 19.82
C SER A 76 6.09 9.50 19.34
N VAL A 77 5.60 10.54 20.02
CA VAL A 77 4.38 11.27 19.59
C VAL A 77 4.50 11.75 18.15
N VAL A 78 5.67 12.31 17.77
CA VAL A 78 5.90 12.90 16.46
C VAL A 78 5.87 11.82 15.36
N GLU A 79 6.44 10.65 15.63
CA GLU A 79 6.45 9.53 14.70
C GLU A 79 5.04 8.95 14.52
N LEU A 80 4.33 8.69 15.61
CA LEU A 80 2.94 8.22 15.56
C LEU A 80 2.02 9.22 14.85
N GLU A 81 2.17 10.53 15.12
CA GLU A 81 1.42 11.58 14.42
C GLU A 81 1.66 11.50 12.90
N LYS A 82 2.93 11.39 12.47
CA LYS A 82 3.27 11.29 11.05
C LYS A 82 2.66 10.04 10.41
N ILE A 83 2.77 8.88 11.06
CA ILE A 83 2.17 7.63 10.59
C ILE A 83 0.66 7.81 10.39
N PHE A 84 -0.06 8.27 11.42
CA PHE A 84 -1.52 8.40 11.35
C PHE A 84 -1.96 9.45 10.33
N LYS A 85 -1.23 10.55 10.22
CA LYS A 85 -1.52 11.63 9.28
C LYS A 85 -1.28 11.22 7.83
N PHE A 86 -0.12 10.65 7.51
CA PHE A 86 0.29 10.41 6.13
C PHE A 86 -0.21 9.08 5.57
N PHE A 87 -0.30 8.04 6.39
CA PHE A 87 -0.78 6.73 5.93
C PHE A 87 -2.28 6.52 6.14
N GLY A 88 -2.84 7.14 7.18
CA GLY A 88 -4.26 7.02 7.50
C GLY A 88 -5.11 8.20 7.05
N ASP A 89 -4.52 9.30 6.60
CA ASP A 89 -5.25 10.57 6.37
C ASP A 89 -6.08 10.96 7.61
N GLU A 90 -5.51 10.78 8.83
CA GLU A 90 -6.21 11.05 10.08
C GLU A 90 -6.03 12.52 10.49
N SER A 91 -7.12 13.25 10.53
CA SER A 91 -7.12 14.68 10.85
C SER A 91 -6.80 14.99 12.31
N GLU A 92 -7.08 14.06 13.22
CA GLU A 92 -6.80 14.19 14.65
C GLU A 92 -5.56 13.41 15.10
N ALA A 93 -4.65 13.09 14.15
CA ALA A 93 -3.45 12.29 14.34
C ALA A 93 -2.63 12.69 15.57
N LYS A 94 -2.35 13.99 15.73
CA LYS A 94 -1.58 14.53 16.87
C LYS A 94 -2.24 14.26 18.22
N LYS A 95 -3.55 14.45 18.31
CA LYS A 95 -4.28 14.23 19.57
C LYS A 95 -4.28 12.75 19.93
N ILE A 96 -4.51 11.86 18.94
CA ILE A 96 -4.50 10.41 19.14
C ILE A 96 -3.11 9.96 19.57
N ALA A 97 -2.05 10.39 18.88
CA ALA A 97 -0.66 10.08 19.23
C ALA A 97 -0.31 10.50 20.66
N ASN A 98 -0.69 11.71 21.08
CA ASN A 98 -0.48 12.18 22.45
C ASN A 98 -1.20 11.29 23.48
N GLN A 99 -2.46 10.93 23.24
CA GLN A 99 -3.23 10.09 24.16
C GLN A 99 -2.63 8.68 24.28
N ILE A 100 -2.15 8.12 23.17
CA ILE A 100 -1.46 6.84 23.17
C ILE A 100 -0.20 6.91 24.05
N VAL A 101 0.67 7.91 23.85
CA VAL A 101 1.92 8.04 24.61
C VAL A 101 1.68 8.31 26.10
N VAL A 102 0.60 9.01 26.45
CA VAL A 102 0.19 9.17 27.85
C VAL A 102 -0.28 7.84 28.44
N LYS A 103 -1.19 7.15 27.75
CA LYS A 103 -1.83 5.93 28.28
C LYS A 103 -0.91 4.72 28.38
N ARG A 104 0.06 4.58 27.47
CA ARG A 104 1.02 3.46 27.52
C ARG A 104 1.96 3.49 28.72
N LYS A 105 2.06 4.63 29.44
CA LYS A 105 2.82 4.74 30.69
C LYS A 105 2.19 3.97 31.83
N ASP A 106 0.85 3.89 31.82
CA ASP A 106 0.08 3.23 32.89
C ASP A 106 -0.05 1.73 32.62
N LYS A 107 -0.28 1.36 31.35
CA LYS A 107 -0.50 -0.02 30.91
C LYS A 107 -0.19 -0.19 29.44
N GLU A 108 0.33 -1.36 29.07
CA GLU A 108 0.55 -1.74 27.69
C GLU A 108 -0.76 -1.69 26.87
N ILE A 109 -0.68 -1.13 25.66
CA ILE A 109 -1.84 -0.91 24.79
C ILE A 109 -2.04 -2.14 23.91
N ASN A 110 -3.20 -2.77 24.01
CA ASN A 110 -3.69 -3.82 23.13
C ASN A 110 -4.71 -3.29 22.13
N THR A 111 -5.25 -4.14 21.26
CA THR A 111 -6.24 -3.78 20.23
C THR A 111 -7.43 -3.03 20.81
N LYS A 112 -8.07 -3.56 21.85
CA LYS A 112 -9.25 -2.96 22.49
C LYS A 112 -8.96 -1.59 23.10
N SER A 113 -7.88 -1.49 23.88
CA SER A 113 -7.51 -0.21 24.51
C SER A 113 -7.12 0.85 23.48
N LEU A 114 -6.52 0.47 22.35
CA LEU A 114 -6.25 1.39 21.25
C LEU A 114 -7.56 1.93 20.65
N VAL A 115 -8.54 1.07 20.39
CA VAL A 115 -9.87 1.48 19.91
C VAL A 115 -10.51 2.47 20.87
N ASP A 116 -10.53 2.15 22.18
CA ASP A 116 -11.09 3.01 23.22
C ASP A 116 -10.43 4.40 23.26
N ILE A 117 -9.08 4.44 23.14
CA ILE A 117 -8.33 5.70 23.08
C ILE A 117 -8.76 6.54 21.88
N ILE A 118 -8.85 5.92 20.71
CA ILE A 118 -9.25 6.60 19.47
C ILE A 118 -10.68 7.16 19.60
N GLU A 119 -11.63 6.35 20.02
CA GLU A 119 -13.03 6.74 20.14
C GLU A 119 -13.27 7.86 21.14
N LYS A 120 -12.57 7.85 22.27
CA LYS A 120 -12.62 8.91 23.29
C LYS A 120 -11.94 10.20 22.84
N THR A 121 -10.91 10.09 21.99
CA THR A 121 -10.13 11.25 21.53
C THR A 121 -10.78 11.96 20.37
N LYS A 122 -11.42 11.23 19.46
CA LYS A 122 -12.02 11.81 18.25
C LYS A 122 -13.31 12.59 18.56
N ARG A 123 -13.28 13.86 18.19
CA ARG A 123 -14.44 14.75 18.31
C ARG A 123 -15.40 14.63 17.14
N LYS A 124 -14.85 14.47 15.91
CA LYS A 124 -15.62 14.31 14.68
C LYS A 124 -15.83 12.82 14.40
N LYS A 125 -17.04 12.33 14.65
CA LYS A 125 -17.41 10.95 14.29
C LYS A 125 -17.99 10.95 12.88
N ASN A 126 -17.46 10.08 12.02
CA ASN A 126 -18.03 9.83 10.72
C ASN A 126 -18.95 8.61 10.85
N PHE A 127 -20.24 8.78 10.59
CA PHE A 127 -21.22 7.69 10.69
C PHE A 127 -21.04 6.58 9.63
N LYS A 128 -20.26 6.86 8.57
CA LYS A 128 -20.06 5.91 7.45
C LYS A 128 -18.89 4.95 7.68
N ILE A 129 -17.92 5.31 8.51
CA ILE A 129 -16.72 4.50 8.78
C ILE A 129 -16.38 4.56 10.27
N HIS A 130 -15.97 3.41 10.81
CA HIS A 130 -15.57 3.30 12.21
C HIS A 130 -14.40 4.24 12.54
N SER A 131 -14.41 4.84 13.73
CA SER A 131 -13.41 5.83 14.16
C SER A 131 -11.98 5.32 14.07
N ALA A 132 -11.74 4.04 14.37
CA ALA A 132 -10.42 3.43 14.36
C ALA A 132 -9.89 3.07 12.96
N THR A 133 -10.74 3.04 11.92
CA THR A 133 -10.37 2.56 10.58
C THR A 133 -9.09 3.22 10.05
N LYS A 134 -8.97 4.52 10.13
CA LYS A 134 -7.84 5.29 9.61
C LYS A 134 -6.53 5.00 10.35
N VAL A 135 -6.59 4.86 11.67
CA VAL A 135 -5.43 4.57 12.51
C VAL A 135 -4.96 3.13 12.28
N PHE A 136 -5.89 2.17 12.18
CA PHE A 136 -5.57 0.77 11.89
C PHE A 136 -4.97 0.61 10.49
N GLN A 137 -5.54 1.29 9.48
CA GLN A 137 -4.93 1.34 8.15
C GLN A 137 -3.50 1.90 8.19
N ALA A 138 -3.29 3.00 8.91
CA ALA A 138 -1.98 3.62 9.02
C ALA A 138 -0.92 2.71 9.66
N LEU A 139 -1.29 2.02 10.75
CA LEU A 139 -0.41 1.06 11.41
C LEU A 139 -0.10 -0.13 10.50
N ARG A 140 -1.10 -0.67 9.78
CA ARG A 140 -0.91 -1.77 8.84
C ARG A 140 0.09 -1.40 7.75
N ILE A 141 -0.10 -0.25 7.12
CA ILE A 141 0.79 0.26 6.07
C ILE A 141 2.22 0.37 6.62
N PHE A 142 2.38 0.95 7.81
CA PHE A 142 3.66 1.13 8.46
C PHE A 142 4.37 -0.20 8.77
N VAL A 143 3.69 -1.12 9.44
CA VAL A 143 4.23 -2.43 9.86
C VAL A 143 4.68 -3.27 8.66
N ASN A 144 3.90 -3.23 7.59
CA ASN A 144 4.15 -4.07 6.41
C ASN A 144 4.99 -3.36 5.33
N LYS A 145 5.39 -2.11 5.56
CA LYS A 145 6.13 -1.28 4.58
C LYS A 145 5.46 -1.27 3.21
N GLU A 146 4.12 -1.14 3.22
CA GLU A 146 3.30 -1.32 2.01
C GLU A 146 3.66 -0.34 0.88
N ILE A 147 4.17 0.86 1.21
CA ILE A 147 4.59 1.87 0.23
C ILE A 147 5.86 1.42 -0.51
N SER A 148 6.89 1.04 0.24
CA SER A 148 8.15 0.56 -0.34
C SER A 148 7.95 -0.73 -1.14
N GLU A 149 7.13 -1.65 -0.62
CA GLU A 149 6.80 -2.91 -1.30
C GLU A 149 6.05 -2.65 -2.62
N LEU A 150 5.07 -1.74 -2.63
CA LEU A 150 4.34 -1.37 -3.84
C LEU A 150 5.26 -0.73 -4.88
N ILE A 151 6.08 0.26 -4.49
CA ILE A 151 6.99 0.95 -5.41
C ILE A 151 7.98 -0.03 -6.04
N ASN A 152 8.65 -0.85 -5.22
CA ASN A 152 9.59 -1.85 -5.70
C ASN A 152 8.91 -2.92 -6.56
N GLY A 153 7.69 -3.32 -6.20
CA GLY A 153 6.88 -4.24 -6.98
C GLY A 153 6.55 -3.70 -8.37
N LEU A 154 6.09 -2.44 -8.46
CA LEU A 154 5.79 -1.78 -9.74
C LEU A 154 7.02 -1.71 -10.66
N ILE A 155 8.17 -1.31 -10.10
CA ILE A 155 9.43 -1.26 -10.85
C ILE A 155 9.84 -2.66 -11.33
N SER A 156 9.77 -3.65 -10.45
CA SER A 156 10.13 -5.03 -10.76
C SER A 156 9.21 -5.65 -11.81
N ALA A 157 7.90 -5.45 -11.67
CA ALA A 157 6.91 -5.88 -12.66
C ALA A 157 7.16 -5.26 -14.04
N SER A 158 7.48 -3.96 -14.06
CA SER A 158 7.77 -3.25 -15.31
C SER A 158 9.02 -3.77 -16.01
N LYS A 159 10.00 -4.29 -15.28
CA LYS A 159 11.23 -4.86 -15.85
C LYS A 159 11.01 -6.24 -16.48
N ILE A 160 10.17 -7.08 -15.87
CA ILE A 160 9.96 -8.46 -16.35
C ILE A 160 8.83 -8.59 -17.38
N LEU A 161 7.88 -7.67 -17.38
CA LEU A 161 6.77 -7.65 -18.35
C LEU A 161 7.32 -7.45 -19.76
N LYS A 162 6.84 -8.22 -20.72
CA LYS A 162 7.21 -8.09 -22.14
C LYS A 162 6.40 -7.01 -22.84
N LYS A 163 6.88 -6.55 -24.00
CA LYS A 163 6.14 -5.67 -24.90
C LYS A 163 4.73 -6.21 -25.15
N ASP A 164 3.75 -5.35 -25.24
CA ASP A 164 2.30 -5.61 -25.38
C ASP A 164 1.68 -6.36 -24.17
N GLY A 165 2.46 -6.57 -23.11
CA GLY A 165 1.96 -7.13 -21.86
C GLY A 165 1.22 -6.08 -21.02
N VAL A 166 0.32 -6.56 -20.16
CA VAL A 166 -0.53 -5.73 -19.29
C VAL A 166 -0.05 -5.78 -17.86
N LEU A 167 0.16 -4.61 -17.24
CA LEU A 167 0.31 -4.46 -15.79
C LEU A 167 -0.97 -3.88 -15.22
N ALA A 168 -1.66 -4.64 -14.39
CA ALA A 168 -2.89 -4.24 -13.72
C ALA A 168 -2.70 -4.21 -12.21
N VAL A 169 -3.28 -3.20 -11.55
CA VAL A 169 -3.18 -3.03 -10.09
C VAL A 169 -4.54 -2.69 -9.52
N VAL A 170 -4.98 -3.49 -8.56
CA VAL A 170 -6.17 -3.23 -7.74
C VAL A 170 -5.71 -2.61 -6.43
N THR A 171 -6.23 -1.43 -6.11
CA THR A 171 -5.92 -0.67 -4.90
C THR A 171 -7.17 -0.51 -4.05
N PHE A 172 -7.04 -0.43 -2.72
CA PHE A 172 -8.16 -0.34 -1.79
C PHE A 172 -8.19 0.96 -0.97
N HIS A 173 -7.15 1.78 -1.05
CA HIS A 173 -7.13 3.10 -0.43
C HIS A 173 -6.46 4.17 -1.30
N SER A 174 -6.70 5.43 -0.94
CA SER A 174 -6.29 6.59 -1.74
C SER A 174 -4.77 6.72 -1.93
N LEU A 175 -3.99 6.29 -0.94
CA LEU A 175 -2.54 6.40 -0.99
C LEU A 175 -1.94 5.41 -2.01
N GLU A 176 -2.38 4.14 -2.02
CA GLU A 176 -2.01 3.18 -3.06
C GLU A 176 -2.38 3.71 -4.45
N ASP A 177 -3.64 4.16 -4.62
CA ASP A 177 -4.13 4.70 -5.89
C ASP A 177 -3.30 5.90 -6.37
N LYS A 178 -2.85 6.77 -5.45
CA LYS A 178 -1.98 7.91 -5.76
C LYS A 178 -0.63 7.46 -6.30
N ILE A 179 0.00 6.47 -5.67
CA ILE A 179 1.30 5.92 -6.06
C ILE A 179 1.21 5.26 -7.44
N VAL A 180 0.22 4.36 -7.63
CA VAL A 180 0.00 3.67 -8.91
C VAL A 180 -0.30 4.65 -10.03
N LYS A 181 -1.18 5.63 -9.79
CA LYS A 181 -1.50 6.68 -10.75
C LYS A 181 -0.26 7.48 -11.15
N TYR A 182 0.55 7.88 -10.16
CA TYR A 182 1.77 8.62 -10.43
C TYR A 182 2.73 7.80 -11.29
N PHE A 183 3.02 6.57 -10.90
CA PHE A 183 3.93 5.68 -11.61
C PHE A 183 3.50 5.44 -13.06
N PHE A 184 2.25 5.09 -13.28
CA PHE A 184 1.73 4.86 -14.62
C PHE A 184 1.76 6.13 -15.47
N LYS A 185 1.36 7.27 -14.91
CA LYS A 185 1.36 8.55 -15.61
C LYS A 185 2.78 9.00 -15.98
N SER A 186 3.72 8.94 -15.05
CA SER A 186 5.11 9.41 -15.25
C SER A 186 5.85 8.64 -16.36
N LEU A 187 5.44 7.37 -16.60
CA LEU A 187 6.02 6.50 -17.62
C LEU A 187 5.16 6.36 -18.89
N SER A 188 4.00 7.04 -18.95
CA SER A 188 3.08 7.00 -20.11
C SER A 188 2.95 8.34 -20.81
N GLU A 189 3.34 9.44 -20.19
CA GLU A 189 3.19 10.78 -20.75
C GLU A 189 4.55 11.48 -20.74
N ASN A 190 4.87 12.17 -21.84
CA ASN A 190 6.00 13.11 -21.86
C ASN A 190 5.69 14.27 -20.91
N LYS A 191 6.61 14.58 -20.00
CA LYS A 191 6.50 15.81 -19.19
C LYS A 191 6.49 16.99 -20.15
N SER A 192 5.45 17.81 -20.10
CA SER A 192 5.38 19.07 -20.86
C SER A 192 6.52 19.96 -20.38
N ILE A 193 7.54 20.14 -21.23
CA ILE A 193 8.65 21.03 -20.96
C ILE A 193 8.14 22.45 -21.23
N SER A 194 8.32 23.36 -20.29
CA SER A 194 8.09 24.78 -20.52
C SER A 194 8.88 25.23 -21.74
N ARG A 195 8.30 26.08 -22.59
CA ARG A 195 8.96 26.64 -23.82
C ARG A 195 10.30 27.34 -23.55
N TYR A 196 10.60 27.63 -22.29
CA TYR A 196 11.78 28.35 -21.83
C TYR A 196 12.89 27.44 -21.23
N VAL A 197 12.71 26.11 -21.22
CA VAL A 197 13.73 25.19 -20.72
C VAL A 197 14.42 24.51 -21.91
N PRO A 198 15.77 24.45 -21.96
CA PRO A 198 16.48 23.72 -23.00
C PRO A 198 15.96 22.30 -23.15
N LYS A 199 15.93 21.77 -24.38
CA LYS A 199 15.48 20.39 -24.66
C LYS A 199 16.31 19.40 -23.83
N ILE A 200 15.76 18.99 -22.69
CA ILE A 200 16.24 17.82 -21.95
C ILE A 200 15.71 16.61 -22.72
N GLU A 201 16.55 15.58 -22.88
CA GLU A 201 16.13 14.30 -23.45
C GLU A 201 14.85 13.84 -22.74
N GLN A 202 13.77 13.71 -23.50
CA GLN A 202 12.49 13.25 -22.93
C GLN A 202 12.65 11.79 -22.51
N PRO A 203 12.23 11.41 -21.29
CA PRO A 203 12.27 10.01 -20.89
C PRO A 203 11.45 9.17 -21.85
N ASP A 204 11.98 8.02 -22.23
CA ASP A 204 11.27 7.06 -23.07
C ASP A 204 9.91 6.67 -22.46
N ILE A 205 8.85 6.81 -23.25
CA ILE A 205 7.53 6.32 -22.87
C ILE A 205 7.58 4.80 -22.80
N LEU A 206 7.37 4.27 -21.60
CA LEU A 206 7.38 2.84 -21.33
C LEU A 206 6.01 2.20 -21.54
N PHE A 207 4.95 2.93 -21.16
CA PHE A 207 3.59 2.43 -21.13
C PHE A 207 2.64 3.23 -22.02
N GLU A 208 1.56 2.57 -22.40
CA GLU A 208 0.35 3.19 -22.92
C GLU A 208 -0.75 3.08 -21.86
N MET A 209 -1.32 4.22 -21.51
CA MET A 209 -2.45 4.30 -20.58
C MET A 209 -3.72 4.58 -21.39
N LEU A 210 -4.55 3.55 -21.60
CA LEU A 210 -5.80 3.67 -22.36
C LEU A 210 -6.86 4.47 -21.60
N GLU A 211 -6.89 4.35 -20.28
CA GLU A 211 -7.86 5.02 -19.41
C GLU A 211 -7.17 5.79 -18.29
N LYS A 212 -7.43 7.10 -18.18
CA LYS A 212 -6.89 7.95 -17.12
C LYS A 212 -7.60 7.76 -15.77
N LYS A 213 -8.89 7.42 -15.80
CA LYS A 213 -9.71 7.15 -14.61
C LYS A 213 -9.58 5.67 -14.22
N PRO A 214 -9.57 5.34 -12.93
CA PRO A 214 -9.61 3.94 -12.51
C PRO A 214 -10.98 3.34 -12.80
N LYS A 215 -11.03 2.03 -13.06
CA LYS A 215 -12.29 1.27 -13.02
C LYS A 215 -12.67 1.03 -11.57
N THR A 216 -13.92 1.24 -11.25
CA THR A 216 -14.51 1.03 -9.92
C THR A 216 -15.58 -0.06 -9.99
N PRO A 217 -15.89 -0.74 -8.88
CA PRO A 217 -16.90 -1.79 -8.85
C PRO A 217 -18.25 -1.31 -9.36
N SER A 218 -18.96 -2.18 -10.08
CA SER A 218 -20.33 -1.94 -10.50
C SER A 218 -21.31 -2.04 -9.32
N ALA A 219 -22.54 -1.52 -9.50
CA ALA A 219 -23.58 -1.65 -8.48
C ALA A 219 -23.89 -3.13 -8.16
N LYS A 220 -23.84 -4.00 -9.17
CA LYS A 220 -24.01 -5.44 -8.99
C LYS A 220 -22.89 -6.03 -8.12
N GLU A 221 -21.65 -5.74 -8.44
CA GLU A 221 -20.49 -6.20 -7.66
C GLU A 221 -20.55 -5.72 -6.21
N LEU A 222 -20.95 -4.46 -5.98
CA LEU A 222 -21.11 -3.92 -4.63
C LEU A 222 -22.19 -4.64 -3.81
N SER A 223 -23.23 -5.13 -4.45
CA SER A 223 -24.28 -5.92 -3.78
C SER A 223 -23.84 -7.34 -3.42
N GLU A 224 -22.97 -7.93 -4.24
CA GLU A 224 -22.47 -9.30 -4.07
C GLU A 224 -21.19 -9.35 -3.20
N ASN A 225 -20.38 -8.28 -3.25
CA ASN A 225 -19.07 -8.19 -2.59
C ASN A 225 -18.86 -6.81 -1.97
N VAL A 226 -19.50 -6.55 -0.84
CA VAL A 226 -19.42 -5.26 -0.10
C VAL A 226 -17.97 -4.78 0.16
N PRO A 227 -16.99 -5.64 0.48
CA PRO A 227 -15.59 -5.23 0.66
C PRO A 227 -14.97 -4.56 -0.57
N SER A 228 -15.46 -4.80 -1.77
CA SER A 228 -14.95 -4.20 -3.02
C SER A 228 -15.21 -2.69 -3.13
N ARG A 229 -16.04 -2.10 -2.27
CA ARG A 229 -16.49 -0.69 -2.36
C ARG A 229 -15.38 0.35 -2.52
N SER A 230 -14.19 0.05 -2.04
CA SER A 230 -13.02 0.94 -2.12
C SER A 230 -12.04 0.56 -3.23
N ALA A 231 -12.32 -0.55 -3.94
CA ALA A 231 -11.44 -1.06 -4.97
C ALA A 231 -11.36 -0.12 -6.17
N LYS A 232 -10.14 0.05 -6.69
CA LYS A 232 -9.87 0.80 -7.92
C LYS A 232 -8.88 0.02 -8.75
N LEU A 233 -9.25 -0.35 -9.95
CA LEU A 233 -8.37 -1.01 -10.92
C LEU A 233 -7.77 0.03 -11.85
N ARG A 234 -6.43 0.05 -11.93
CA ARG A 234 -5.67 0.73 -12.97
C ARG A 234 -4.84 -0.26 -13.76
N TYR A 235 -4.67 -0.01 -15.05
CA TYR A 235 -3.81 -0.83 -15.89
C TYR A 235 -3.12 -0.01 -16.96
N VAL A 236 -2.00 -0.55 -17.44
CA VAL A 236 -1.21 0.00 -18.55
C VAL A 236 -0.71 -1.14 -19.44
N ILE A 237 -0.44 -0.83 -20.71
CA ILE A 237 0.14 -1.74 -21.68
C ILE A 237 1.59 -1.34 -21.91
N LYS A 238 2.52 -2.29 -21.84
CA LYS A 238 3.94 -2.01 -22.09
C LYS A 238 4.21 -1.86 -23.59
N LYS A 239 4.84 -0.76 -23.99
CA LYS A 239 5.08 -0.42 -25.41
C LYS A 239 6.43 -0.91 -25.95
N LYS A 240 7.42 -1.10 -25.08
CA LYS A 240 8.79 -1.45 -25.47
C LYS A 240 9.37 -2.47 -24.51
N ASP A 241 10.20 -3.39 -25.00
CA ASP A 241 11.04 -4.25 -24.17
C ASP A 241 12.25 -3.48 -23.64
N PHE A 242 11.99 -2.61 -22.69
CA PHE A 242 12.98 -1.76 -22.08
C PHE A 242 13.12 -2.10 -20.59
N TYR A 243 14.33 -2.53 -20.20
CA TYR A 243 14.57 -3.03 -18.85
C TYR A 243 15.21 -1.98 -17.92
N ASN A 244 15.87 -0.96 -18.49
CA ASN A 244 16.57 0.09 -17.76
C ASN A 244 15.89 1.45 -17.97
N PHE A 245 14.72 1.61 -17.38
CA PHE A 245 14.04 2.90 -17.38
C PHE A 245 14.35 3.69 -16.09
N LYS A 246 14.36 5.02 -16.21
CA LYS A 246 14.49 5.92 -15.06
C LYS A 246 13.11 6.31 -14.56
N THR A 247 12.95 6.36 -13.26
CA THR A 247 11.73 6.83 -12.61
C THR A 247 12.10 7.65 -11.38
N ASP A 248 11.38 8.73 -11.14
CA ASP A 248 11.51 9.61 -9.99
C ASP A 248 10.55 9.25 -8.85
N ILE A 249 9.93 8.06 -8.90
CA ILE A 249 8.93 7.65 -7.92
C ILE A 249 9.47 7.60 -6.49
N PHE A 250 10.74 7.24 -6.29
CA PHE A 250 11.36 7.24 -4.97
C PHE A 250 11.52 8.66 -4.42
N GLU A 251 11.86 9.62 -5.27
CA GLU A 251 12.02 11.05 -4.92
C GLU A 251 10.65 11.65 -4.57
N GLU A 252 9.64 11.41 -5.40
CA GLU A 252 8.26 11.88 -5.18
C GLU A 252 7.67 11.40 -3.86
N PHE A 253 7.91 10.14 -3.48
CA PHE A 253 7.37 9.53 -2.27
C PHE A 253 8.40 9.34 -1.15
N ASP A 254 9.57 10.00 -1.23
CA ASP A 254 10.65 9.92 -0.24
C ASP A 254 10.16 10.19 1.20
N HIS A 255 9.29 11.18 1.37
CA HIS A 255 8.73 11.53 2.67
C HIS A 255 7.92 10.39 3.30
N LEU A 256 7.26 9.54 2.50
CA LEU A 256 6.51 8.37 2.99
C LEU A 256 7.47 7.22 3.31
N ILE A 257 8.47 7.00 2.48
CA ILE A 257 9.49 5.96 2.69
C ILE A 257 10.29 6.24 3.97
N LYS A 258 10.61 7.52 4.24
CA LYS A 258 11.25 7.93 5.50
C LYS A 258 10.40 7.61 6.72
N ILE A 259 9.07 7.75 6.63
CA ILE A 259 8.14 7.39 7.70
C ILE A 259 8.14 5.87 7.93
N GLU A 260 8.13 5.05 6.87
CA GLU A 260 8.19 3.58 6.99
C GLU A 260 9.47 3.09 7.70
N ASN A 261 10.53 3.89 7.69
CA ASN A 261 11.81 3.53 8.29
C ASN A 261 11.96 3.94 9.77
N PHE A 262 10.96 4.55 10.39
CA PHE A 262 11.04 4.91 11.82
C PHE A 262 11.30 3.69 12.72
N GLY A 263 10.73 2.53 12.40
CA GLY A 263 10.95 1.28 13.15
C GLY A 263 12.33 0.63 12.98
N ASN A 264 13.15 1.07 12.02
CA ASN A 264 14.48 0.49 11.78
C ASN A 264 15.58 1.06 12.73
N ILE A 265 15.24 2.05 13.54
CA ILE A 265 16.19 2.78 14.41
C ILE A 265 16.07 2.29 15.87
N LEU A 266 15.10 1.40 16.14
CA LEU A 266 14.82 0.81 17.46
C LEU A 266 15.34 -0.63 17.54
#